data_91da9218d87a1f3722298a73038b3858
#
_entry.id   91da9218d87a1f3722298a73038b3858
#
_cell.length_a   1.000
_cell.length_b   1.000
_cell.length_c   1.000
_cell.angle_alpha   90.00
_cell.angle_beta   90.00
_cell.angle_gamma   90.00
#
_symmetry.space_group_name_H-M   'P 1'
#
loop_
_entity.id
_entity.type
_entity.pdbx_description
1 polymer ?
#
loop_
_entity_poly.entity_id
_entity_poly.type
_entity_poly.pdbx_seq_one_letter_code
_entity_poly.pdbx_strand_id
1 'polypeptide(L)'
;MKININEVKESLNKHSLNELADVLGIHRSTISYYRSGRDFTKNLTLKQLSILTSMSNIDNEETIEIDSDMVKLFHINFKNHSDFYRSRNLTGYQVTAKEYKLLVEASNLSIEDLTLPMYHEVIKAAEFYQFILSLDQDKILENLVHLASLTGKTYGDLAEEYNKSKNYLPGIMTRHNQGRYITTITPKTMELLSKMLGFANVEDFKHELFKQEIVA
;
A
#
# COMPACT_ATOMS: atom_id res chain seq x y z
N MET A 1 -5.96 5.29 19.16
CA MET A 1 -7.40 5.55 18.85
C MET A 1 -8.06 4.20 18.69
N LYS A 2 -9.21 4.00 19.34
CA LYS A 2 -9.97 2.74 19.30
C LYS A 2 -11.34 2.99 18.69
N ILE A 3 -11.81 2.05 17.85
CA ILE A 3 -13.10 2.12 17.17
C ILE A 3 -13.79 0.76 17.31
N ASN A 4 -15.03 0.78 17.80
CA ASN A 4 -15.89 -0.39 17.85
C ASN A 4 -17.18 -0.10 17.08
N ILE A 5 -17.44 -0.83 16.01
CA ILE A 5 -18.57 -0.57 15.11
C ILE A 5 -19.93 -0.82 15.81
N ASN A 6 -20.01 -1.77 16.74
CA ASN A 6 -21.24 -2.04 17.47
C ASN A 6 -21.55 -0.92 18.47
N GLU A 7 -20.53 -0.41 19.15
CA GLU A 7 -20.64 0.75 20.04
C GLU A 7 -21.03 2.01 19.29
N VAL A 8 -20.46 2.23 18.08
CA VAL A 8 -20.87 3.33 17.19
C VAL A 8 -22.35 3.24 16.83
N LYS A 9 -22.85 2.05 16.46
CA LYS A 9 -24.29 1.83 16.17
C LYS A 9 -25.17 2.12 17.39
N GLU A 10 -24.75 1.67 18.56
CA GLU A 10 -25.47 1.94 19.80
C GLU A 10 -25.54 3.44 20.06
N SER A 11 -24.41 4.13 20.04
CA SER A 11 -24.34 5.58 20.26
C SER A 11 -25.20 6.36 19.27
N LEU A 12 -25.14 6.00 17.98
CA LEU A 12 -26.02 6.60 16.96
C LEU A 12 -27.51 6.45 17.29
N ASN A 13 -27.95 5.35 17.91
CA ASN A 13 -29.37 5.09 18.21
C ASN A 13 -29.82 5.67 19.55
N LYS A 14 -28.95 5.76 20.55
CA LYS A 14 -29.25 6.10 21.93
C LYS A 14 -29.30 7.60 22.18
N HIS A 15 -28.36 8.35 21.63
CA HIS A 15 -28.20 9.77 21.84
C HIS A 15 -29.15 10.62 20.97
N SER A 16 -29.49 11.82 21.37
CA SER A 16 -30.36 12.69 20.58
C SER A 16 -29.71 13.15 19.28
N LEU A 17 -30.49 13.48 18.24
CA LEU A 17 -29.97 13.98 16.97
C LEU A 17 -29.23 15.32 17.13
N ASN A 18 -29.64 16.17 18.07
CA ASN A 18 -28.98 17.44 18.32
C ASN A 18 -27.60 17.22 18.95
N GLU A 19 -27.54 16.41 20.01
CA GLU A 19 -26.32 16.08 20.71
C GLU A 19 -25.27 15.48 19.74
N LEU A 20 -25.68 14.51 18.93
CA LEU A 20 -24.78 13.89 17.92
C LEU A 20 -24.34 14.90 16.84
N ALA A 21 -25.24 15.79 16.40
CA ALA A 21 -24.91 16.81 15.42
C ALA A 21 -23.85 17.78 15.95
N ASP A 22 -24.00 18.21 17.21
CA ASP A 22 -23.07 19.13 17.87
C ASP A 22 -21.68 18.46 18.09
N VAL A 23 -21.67 17.23 18.59
CA VAL A 23 -20.43 16.50 18.91
C VAL A 23 -19.65 16.09 17.65
N LEU A 24 -20.35 15.67 16.59
CA LEU A 24 -19.72 15.19 15.36
C LEU A 24 -19.48 16.31 14.32
N GLY A 25 -20.05 17.48 14.51
CA GLY A 25 -19.98 18.59 13.56
C GLY A 25 -20.68 18.30 12.23
N ILE A 26 -21.74 17.48 12.21
CA ILE A 26 -22.49 17.10 11.00
C ILE A 26 -23.96 17.41 11.12
N HIS A 27 -24.65 17.52 9.99
CA HIS A 27 -26.06 17.89 10.00
C HIS A 27 -26.95 16.75 10.53
N ARG A 28 -28.01 17.11 11.29
CA ARG A 28 -28.98 16.14 11.88
C ARG A 28 -29.59 15.18 10.87
N SER A 29 -29.87 15.62 9.65
CA SER A 29 -30.39 14.76 8.60
C SER A 29 -29.39 13.65 8.21
N THR A 30 -28.10 13.91 8.25
CA THR A 30 -27.04 12.92 7.97
C THR A 30 -27.08 11.82 9.05
N ILE A 31 -27.21 12.19 10.32
CA ILE A 31 -27.34 11.22 11.43
C ILE A 31 -28.61 10.38 11.27
N SER A 32 -29.73 11.01 10.90
CA SER A 32 -31.00 10.33 10.63
C SER A 32 -30.84 9.27 9.51
N TYR A 33 -30.05 9.56 8.47
CA TYR A 33 -29.75 8.59 7.43
C TYR A 33 -28.94 7.40 7.94
N TYR A 34 -27.97 7.61 8.84
CA TYR A 34 -27.21 6.51 9.45
C TYR A 34 -28.10 5.63 10.32
N ARG A 35 -29.03 6.21 11.10
CA ARG A 35 -30.03 5.45 11.87
C ARG A 35 -30.97 4.63 11.00
N SER A 36 -31.27 5.10 9.79
CA SER A 36 -32.12 4.37 8.83
C SER A 36 -31.38 3.23 8.10
N GLY A 37 -30.15 2.89 8.50
CA GLY A 37 -29.38 1.75 7.99
C GLY A 37 -28.41 2.08 6.87
N ARG A 38 -28.16 3.37 6.56
CA ARG A 38 -27.06 3.71 5.62
C ARG A 38 -25.71 3.47 6.27
N ASP A 39 -24.78 3.02 5.45
CA ASP A 39 -23.42 2.73 5.86
C ASP A 39 -22.68 4.02 6.26
N PHE A 40 -22.48 4.20 7.56
CA PHE A 40 -21.79 5.35 8.14
C PHE A 40 -20.25 5.20 8.05
N THR A 41 -19.74 3.99 7.93
CA THR A 41 -18.28 3.72 7.94
C THR A 41 -17.55 4.35 6.77
N LYS A 42 -18.25 4.58 5.66
CA LYS A 42 -17.70 5.20 4.44
C LYS A 42 -17.60 6.72 4.52
N ASN A 43 -18.30 7.35 5.46
CA ASN A 43 -18.46 8.80 5.48
C ASN A 43 -18.00 9.45 6.79
N LEU A 44 -18.07 8.72 7.91
CA LEU A 44 -17.54 9.22 9.18
C LEU A 44 -16.02 9.03 9.22
N THR A 45 -15.33 10.05 9.73
CA THR A 45 -13.89 9.99 9.95
C THR A 45 -13.53 9.09 11.13
N LEU A 46 -12.29 8.64 11.23
CA LEU A 46 -11.80 7.85 12.35
C LEU A 46 -12.01 8.59 13.69
N LYS A 47 -11.82 9.92 13.70
CA LYS A 47 -12.10 10.78 14.85
C LYS A 47 -13.57 10.69 15.27
N GLN A 48 -14.50 10.86 14.31
CA GLN A 48 -15.93 10.79 14.59
C GLN A 48 -16.37 9.39 15.07
N LEU A 49 -15.83 8.33 14.46
CA LEU A 49 -16.07 6.95 14.90
C LEU A 49 -15.53 6.69 16.30
N SER A 50 -14.35 7.19 16.64
CA SER A 50 -13.75 7.08 17.98
C SER A 50 -14.57 7.82 19.05
N ILE A 51 -15.09 9.01 18.73
CA ILE A 51 -15.98 9.75 19.62
C ILE A 51 -17.26 8.94 19.90
N LEU A 52 -17.90 8.41 18.86
CA LEU A 52 -19.10 7.59 19.02
C LEU A 52 -18.83 6.31 19.81
N THR A 53 -17.67 5.67 19.61
CA THR A 53 -17.24 4.53 20.43
C THR A 53 -17.17 4.93 21.92
N SER A 54 -16.56 6.07 22.25
CA SER A 54 -16.43 6.53 23.63
C SER A 54 -17.75 6.95 24.30
N MET A 55 -18.78 7.23 23.51
CA MET A 55 -20.13 7.57 23.99
C MET A 55 -20.99 6.34 24.32
N SER A 56 -20.55 5.12 23.93
CA SER A 56 -21.22 3.87 24.26
C SER A 56 -20.89 3.44 25.70
N ASN A 57 -21.84 2.75 26.33
CA ASN A 57 -21.65 2.15 27.65
C ASN A 57 -21.49 0.61 27.56
N ILE A 58 -21.35 0.07 26.36
CA ILE A 58 -21.14 -1.38 26.14
C ILE A 58 -19.65 -1.63 25.99
N ASP A 59 -19.14 -2.58 26.74
CA ASP A 59 -17.76 -3.06 26.60
C ASP A 59 -17.78 -4.30 25.69
N ASN A 60 -17.36 -4.12 24.44
CA ASN A 60 -17.33 -5.18 23.43
C ASN A 60 -15.89 -5.51 23.03
N GLU A 61 -15.62 -6.81 22.85
CA GLU A 61 -14.27 -7.31 22.52
C GLU A 61 -13.79 -6.94 21.09
N GLU A 62 -14.68 -6.67 20.14
CA GLU A 62 -14.33 -6.35 18.74
C GLU A 62 -13.95 -4.88 18.56
N THR A 63 -12.74 -4.53 18.93
CA THR A 63 -12.21 -3.15 18.80
C THR A 63 -11.12 -3.08 17.73
N ILE A 64 -11.25 -2.13 16.80
CA ILE A 64 -10.21 -1.80 15.82
C ILE A 64 -9.23 -0.81 16.49
N GLU A 65 -8.01 -1.24 16.71
CA GLU A 65 -6.93 -0.34 17.13
C GLU A 65 -6.30 0.32 15.90
N ILE A 66 -6.23 1.66 15.93
CA ILE A 66 -5.69 2.44 14.82
C ILE A 66 -4.17 2.49 14.95
N ASP A 67 -3.47 1.86 14.01
CA ASP A 67 -2.01 1.86 13.93
C ASP A 67 -1.52 3.17 13.29
N SER A 68 -1.10 4.09 14.14
CA SER A 68 -0.60 5.41 13.71
C SER A 68 0.77 5.33 13.03
N ASP A 69 1.58 4.33 13.34
CA ASP A 69 2.93 4.23 12.79
C ASP A 69 2.88 3.68 11.36
N MET A 70 1.98 2.74 11.09
CA MET A 70 1.71 2.30 9.72
C MET A 70 1.14 3.42 8.85
N VAL A 71 0.26 4.27 9.38
CA VAL A 71 -0.23 5.44 8.63
C VAL A 71 0.90 6.44 8.35
N LYS A 72 1.81 6.70 9.30
CA LYS A 72 3.00 7.52 9.06
C LYS A 72 3.91 6.90 8.00
N LEU A 73 4.17 5.59 8.09
CA LEU A 73 4.96 4.86 7.09
C LEU A 73 4.38 5.04 5.68
N PHE A 74 3.06 4.90 5.54
CA PHE A 74 2.36 5.17 4.29
C PHE A 74 2.58 6.61 3.80
N HIS A 75 2.36 7.62 4.65
CA HIS A 75 2.49 9.02 4.26
C HIS A 75 3.89 9.40 3.79
N ILE A 76 4.94 8.90 4.48
CA ILE A 76 6.34 9.15 4.10
C ILE A 76 6.62 8.58 2.70
N ASN A 77 6.09 7.39 2.42
CA ASN A 77 6.51 6.62 1.26
C ASN A 77 5.60 6.82 0.04
N PHE A 78 4.32 7.09 0.25
CA PHE A 78 3.37 7.29 -0.85
C PHE A 78 3.75 8.45 -1.77
N LYS A 79 4.20 9.58 -1.21
CA LYS A 79 4.60 10.77 -1.98
C LYS A 79 5.90 10.58 -2.76
N ASN A 80 6.80 9.74 -2.25
CA ASN A 80 8.12 9.54 -2.83
C ASN A 80 8.17 8.40 -3.87
N HIS A 81 7.19 7.52 -3.88
CA HIS A 81 7.20 6.28 -4.67
C HIS A 81 5.93 6.10 -5.50
N SER A 82 5.65 7.03 -6.43
CA SER A 82 4.56 6.85 -7.40
C SER A 82 4.70 5.54 -8.19
N ASP A 83 5.92 5.03 -8.34
CA ASP A 83 6.22 3.75 -9.00
C ASP A 83 5.88 2.53 -8.13
N PHE A 84 5.76 2.70 -6.83
CA PHE A 84 5.34 1.67 -5.87
C PHE A 84 4.04 0.96 -6.28
N TYR A 85 3.05 1.71 -6.73
CA TYR A 85 1.75 1.16 -7.17
C TYR A 85 1.79 0.53 -8.56
N ARG A 86 2.82 0.80 -9.33
CA ARG A 86 3.02 0.16 -10.64
C ARG A 86 3.62 -1.23 -10.51
N SER A 87 4.35 -1.51 -9.43
CA SER A 87 4.98 -2.80 -9.14
C SER A 87 4.08 -3.81 -8.40
N ARG A 88 2.87 -3.43 -8.08
CA ARG A 88 1.89 -4.17 -7.26
C ARG A 88 1.69 -5.65 -7.64
N ASN A 89 1.89 -6.00 -8.90
CA ASN A 89 1.77 -7.40 -9.34
C ASN A 89 2.99 -8.27 -9.01
N LEU A 90 4.11 -7.67 -8.58
CA LEU A 90 5.35 -8.40 -8.29
C LEU A 90 5.26 -9.23 -7.00
N THR A 91 4.48 -8.76 -6.04
CA THR A 91 4.36 -9.36 -4.71
C THR A 91 2.94 -9.85 -4.40
N GLY A 92 2.05 -9.89 -5.42
CA GLY A 92 0.64 -10.26 -5.22
C GLY A 92 -0.25 -9.12 -4.69
N TYR A 93 0.31 -7.97 -4.32
CA TYR A 93 -0.49 -6.81 -3.93
C TYR A 93 -1.07 -6.12 -5.18
N GLN A 94 -2.39 -6.16 -5.32
CA GLN A 94 -3.11 -5.53 -6.43
C GLN A 94 -3.97 -4.39 -5.92
N VAL A 95 -3.90 -3.25 -6.59
CA VAL A 95 -4.71 -2.06 -6.29
C VAL A 95 -5.59 -1.75 -7.48
N THR A 96 -6.90 -1.75 -7.28
CA THR A 96 -7.87 -1.29 -8.29
C THR A 96 -7.80 0.23 -8.47
N ALA A 97 -8.37 0.75 -9.55
CA ALA A 97 -8.45 2.20 -9.77
C ALA A 97 -9.21 2.92 -8.62
N LYS A 98 -10.20 2.25 -8.04
CA LYS A 98 -10.98 2.77 -6.90
C LYS A 98 -10.13 2.85 -5.62
N GLU A 99 -9.41 1.80 -5.30
CA GLU A 99 -8.50 1.75 -4.13
C GLU A 99 -7.37 2.77 -4.28
N TYR A 100 -6.79 2.89 -5.49
CA TYR A 100 -5.77 3.91 -5.76
C TYR A 100 -6.29 5.32 -5.52
N LYS A 101 -7.54 5.62 -5.91
CA LYS A 101 -8.17 6.92 -5.64
C LYS A 101 -8.27 7.18 -4.12
N LEU A 102 -8.70 6.18 -3.33
CA LEU A 102 -8.74 6.30 -1.87
C LEU A 102 -7.36 6.58 -1.28
N LEU A 103 -6.30 5.92 -1.77
CA LEU A 103 -4.93 6.16 -1.31
C LEU A 103 -4.45 7.58 -1.65
N VAL A 104 -4.77 8.09 -2.84
CA VAL A 104 -4.43 9.48 -3.23
C VAL A 104 -5.15 10.49 -2.33
N GLU A 105 -6.43 10.29 -2.03
CA GLU A 105 -7.18 11.13 -1.11
C GLU A 105 -6.58 11.04 0.31
N ALA A 106 -6.36 9.83 0.82
CA ALA A 106 -5.78 9.57 2.14
C ALA A 106 -4.40 10.21 2.33
N SER A 107 -3.57 10.26 1.28
CA SER A 107 -2.21 10.83 1.35
C SER A 107 -2.17 12.33 1.69
N ASN A 108 -3.29 13.02 1.59
CA ASN A 108 -3.43 14.45 1.89
C ASN A 108 -4.19 14.73 3.19
N LEU A 109 -4.64 13.69 3.88
CA LEU A 109 -5.44 13.80 5.11
C LEU A 109 -4.60 13.46 6.34
N SER A 110 -4.98 14.01 7.49
CA SER A 110 -4.50 13.54 8.79
C SER A 110 -5.09 12.16 9.11
N ILE A 111 -4.46 11.41 10.02
CA ILE A 111 -5.00 10.11 10.46
C ILE A 111 -6.43 10.22 11.00
N GLU A 112 -6.74 11.32 11.69
CA GLU A 112 -8.05 11.56 12.28
C GLU A 112 -9.15 11.79 11.23
N ASP A 113 -8.78 12.31 10.06
CA ASP A 113 -9.68 12.66 8.97
C ASP A 113 -9.89 11.52 7.96
N LEU A 114 -9.16 10.41 8.09
CA LEU A 114 -9.39 9.22 7.27
C LEU A 114 -10.76 8.62 7.57
N THR A 115 -11.43 8.11 6.54
CA THR A 115 -12.57 7.20 6.73
C THR A 115 -12.07 5.77 6.93
N LEU A 116 -12.90 4.87 7.47
CA LEU A 116 -12.50 3.49 7.70
C LEU A 116 -12.05 2.75 6.43
N PRO A 117 -12.72 2.89 5.25
CA PRO A 117 -12.21 2.33 4.00
C PRO A 117 -10.85 2.89 3.57
N MET A 118 -10.61 4.20 3.74
CA MET A 118 -9.29 4.79 3.47
C MET A 118 -8.22 4.20 4.38
N TYR A 119 -8.51 4.09 5.67
CA TYR A 119 -7.59 3.51 6.65
C TYR A 119 -7.20 2.06 6.27
N HIS A 120 -8.16 1.22 5.92
CA HIS A 120 -7.87 -0.16 5.51
C HIS A 120 -6.95 -0.23 4.27
N GLU A 121 -7.17 0.62 3.28
CA GLU A 121 -6.30 0.66 2.10
C GLU A 121 -4.91 1.23 2.42
N VAL A 122 -4.82 2.20 3.32
CA VAL A 122 -3.56 2.76 3.83
C VAL A 122 -2.74 1.68 4.55
N ILE A 123 -3.36 0.89 5.43
CA ILE A 123 -2.68 -0.20 6.14
C ILE A 123 -2.15 -1.26 5.16
N LYS A 124 -2.97 -1.74 4.22
CA LYS A 124 -2.52 -2.69 3.18
C LYS A 124 -1.32 -2.15 2.38
N ALA A 125 -1.36 -0.86 2.03
CA ALA A 125 -0.27 -0.23 1.30
C ALA A 125 1.00 -0.10 2.16
N ALA A 126 0.86 0.21 3.44
CA ALA A 126 1.96 0.30 4.39
C ALA A 126 2.61 -1.07 4.67
N GLU A 127 1.81 -2.12 4.86
CA GLU A 127 2.28 -3.51 5.01
C GLU A 127 3.08 -3.96 3.79
N PHE A 128 2.57 -3.69 2.59
CA PHE A 128 3.29 -3.99 1.36
C PHE A 128 4.62 -3.24 1.27
N TYR A 129 4.63 -1.96 1.66
CA TYR A 129 5.85 -1.16 1.68
C TYR A 129 6.85 -1.67 2.73
N GLN A 130 6.38 -2.03 3.91
CA GLN A 130 7.20 -2.63 4.96
C GLN A 130 7.84 -3.93 4.47
N PHE A 131 7.09 -4.78 3.77
CA PHE A 131 7.63 -5.98 3.12
C PHE A 131 8.75 -5.64 2.13
N ILE A 132 8.55 -4.67 1.23
CA ILE A 132 9.59 -4.25 0.28
C ILE A 132 10.85 -3.75 0.99
N LEU A 133 10.71 -2.99 2.08
CA LEU A 133 11.83 -2.49 2.86
C LEU A 133 12.54 -3.58 3.69
N SER A 134 11.86 -4.68 3.99
CA SER A 134 12.47 -5.80 4.70
C SER A 134 13.41 -6.63 3.82
N LEU A 135 13.34 -6.48 2.49
CA LEU A 135 14.22 -7.16 1.56
C LEU A 135 15.59 -6.49 1.52
N ASP A 136 16.64 -7.30 1.49
CA ASP A 136 17.99 -6.81 1.21
C ASP A 136 18.10 -6.35 -0.25
N GLN A 137 18.03 -5.03 -0.45
CA GLN A 137 18.01 -4.45 -1.78
C GLN A 137 19.35 -4.59 -2.49
N ASP A 138 20.47 -4.57 -1.76
CA ASP A 138 21.80 -4.76 -2.33
C ASP A 138 21.95 -6.18 -2.84
N LYS A 139 21.44 -7.16 -2.10
CA LYS A 139 21.41 -8.55 -2.53
C LYS A 139 20.58 -8.76 -3.80
N ILE A 140 19.47 -8.09 -3.94
CA ILE A 140 18.65 -8.13 -5.16
C ILE A 140 19.41 -7.57 -6.36
N LEU A 141 20.18 -6.50 -6.17
CA LEU A 141 21.02 -5.95 -7.21
C LEU A 141 22.14 -6.93 -7.59
N GLU A 142 22.81 -7.53 -6.60
CA GLU A 142 23.83 -8.58 -6.83
C GLU A 142 23.26 -9.76 -7.62
N ASN A 143 22.07 -10.23 -7.25
CA ASN A 143 21.39 -11.31 -7.95
C ASN A 143 21.11 -10.92 -9.41
N LEU A 144 20.63 -9.71 -9.69
CA LEU A 144 20.43 -9.23 -11.06
C LEU A 144 21.73 -9.23 -11.86
N VAL A 145 22.83 -8.73 -11.29
CA VAL A 145 24.17 -8.73 -11.91
C VAL A 145 24.63 -10.15 -12.20
N HIS A 146 24.48 -11.05 -11.21
CA HIS A 146 24.84 -12.46 -11.35
C HIS A 146 24.04 -13.13 -12.48
N LEU A 147 22.72 -13.01 -12.47
CA LEU A 147 21.84 -13.57 -13.49
C LEU A 147 22.21 -13.06 -14.90
N ALA A 148 22.52 -11.78 -15.01
CA ALA A 148 22.98 -11.21 -16.29
C ALA A 148 24.31 -11.81 -16.71
N SER A 149 25.26 -12.05 -15.81
CA SER A 149 26.55 -12.66 -16.11
C SER A 149 26.44 -14.10 -16.62
N LEU A 150 25.45 -14.85 -16.14
CA LEU A 150 25.20 -16.25 -16.59
C LEU A 150 24.79 -16.34 -18.05
N THR A 151 24.31 -15.26 -18.67
CA THR A 151 23.97 -15.24 -20.10
C THR A 151 25.20 -15.26 -21.01
N GLY A 152 26.38 -14.95 -20.48
CA GLY A 152 27.61 -14.79 -21.27
C GLY A 152 27.65 -13.59 -22.22
N LYS A 153 26.65 -12.70 -22.14
CA LYS A 153 26.48 -11.51 -23.00
C LYS A 153 26.80 -10.23 -22.25
N THR A 154 27.18 -9.18 -22.96
CA THR A 154 27.27 -7.85 -22.37
C THR A 154 25.85 -7.25 -22.13
N TYR A 155 25.73 -6.29 -21.22
CA TYR A 155 24.47 -5.57 -21.02
C TYR A 155 23.95 -4.87 -22.28
N GLY A 156 24.87 -4.42 -23.13
CA GLY A 156 24.57 -3.83 -24.44
C GLY A 156 23.92 -4.84 -25.38
N ASP A 157 24.54 -6.02 -25.53
CA ASP A 157 24.05 -7.09 -26.41
C ASP A 157 22.64 -7.55 -25.94
N LEU A 158 22.47 -7.79 -24.62
CA LEU A 158 21.19 -8.16 -24.05
C LEU A 158 20.12 -7.11 -24.34
N ALA A 159 20.45 -5.83 -24.24
CA ALA A 159 19.49 -4.75 -24.49
C ALA A 159 19.12 -4.64 -25.98
N GLU A 160 20.11 -4.75 -26.88
CA GLU A 160 19.92 -4.66 -28.32
C GLU A 160 19.03 -5.77 -28.89
N GLU A 161 19.15 -7.01 -28.39
CA GLU A 161 18.27 -8.13 -28.77
C GLU A 161 16.80 -7.85 -28.55
N TYR A 162 16.48 -6.98 -27.60
CA TYR A 162 15.11 -6.60 -27.24
C TYR A 162 14.75 -5.17 -27.65
N ASN A 163 15.49 -4.61 -28.63
CA ASN A 163 15.29 -3.24 -29.13
C ASN A 163 15.34 -2.18 -28.02
N LYS A 164 16.27 -2.34 -27.06
CA LYS A 164 16.53 -1.39 -25.99
C LYS A 164 17.88 -0.70 -26.18
N SER A 165 18.03 0.48 -25.59
CA SER A 165 19.33 1.17 -25.58
C SER A 165 20.35 0.37 -24.79
N LYS A 166 21.66 0.45 -25.17
CA LYS A 166 22.77 -0.20 -24.45
C LYS A 166 22.80 0.14 -22.95
N ASN A 167 22.26 1.28 -22.57
CA ASN A 167 22.18 1.75 -21.20
C ASN A 167 20.92 1.27 -20.45
N TYR A 168 20.12 0.36 -21.00
CA TYR A 168 18.85 -0.05 -20.39
C TYR A 168 19.06 -0.74 -19.03
N LEU A 169 19.87 -1.82 -18.99
CA LEU A 169 20.21 -2.53 -17.75
C LEU A 169 21.04 -1.67 -16.79
N PRO A 170 22.15 -1.01 -17.23
CA PRO A 170 22.86 -0.06 -16.38
C PRO A 170 21.97 1.04 -15.82
N GLY A 171 20.99 1.52 -16.58
CA GLY A 171 20.02 2.51 -16.10
C GLY A 171 19.07 1.99 -15.02
N ILE A 172 18.72 0.71 -15.02
CA ILE A 172 17.95 0.07 -13.93
C ILE A 172 18.82 0.00 -12.67
N MET A 173 20.06 -0.45 -12.77
CA MET A 173 21.01 -0.56 -11.66
C MET A 173 21.31 0.81 -11.04
N THR A 174 21.56 1.84 -11.88
CA THR A 174 21.78 3.22 -11.41
C THR A 174 20.57 3.76 -10.63
N ARG A 175 19.36 3.52 -11.12
CA ARG A 175 18.13 3.93 -10.42
C ARG A 175 17.94 3.19 -9.11
N HIS A 176 18.30 1.90 -9.05
CA HIS A 176 18.30 1.12 -7.82
C HIS A 176 19.18 1.79 -6.76
N ASN A 177 20.43 2.14 -7.11
CA ASN A 177 21.37 2.84 -6.23
C ASN A 177 20.90 4.26 -5.81
N GLN A 178 19.92 4.81 -6.50
CA GLN A 178 19.26 6.08 -6.16
C GLN A 178 17.96 5.88 -5.36
N GLY A 179 17.71 4.69 -4.80
CA GLY A 179 16.51 4.37 -4.02
C GLY A 179 15.28 4.00 -4.85
N ARG A 180 15.40 3.88 -6.17
CA ARG A 180 14.34 3.35 -7.03
C ARG A 180 14.56 1.87 -7.27
N TYR A 181 14.25 1.10 -6.24
CA TYR A 181 14.59 -0.31 -6.15
C TYR A 181 14.01 -1.16 -7.29
N ILE A 182 14.73 -2.23 -7.63
CA ILE A 182 14.31 -3.23 -8.64
C ILE A 182 12.98 -3.86 -8.24
N THR A 183 12.73 -4.02 -6.94
CA THR A 183 11.46 -4.49 -6.38
C THR A 183 10.25 -3.61 -6.74
N THR A 184 10.47 -2.37 -7.17
CA THR A 184 9.41 -1.41 -7.52
C THR A 184 9.23 -1.19 -9.02
N ILE A 185 9.94 -1.91 -9.89
CA ILE A 185 9.77 -1.80 -11.35
C ILE A 185 8.41 -2.33 -11.81
N THR A 186 7.96 -1.86 -12.97
CA THR A 186 6.65 -2.26 -13.50
C THR A 186 6.62 -3.75 -13.89
N PRO A 187 5.45 -4.42 -13.84
CA PRO A 187 5.31 -5.80 -14.31
C PRO A 187 5.84 -6.02 -15.73
N LYS A 188 5.59 -5.06 -16.63
CA LYS A 188 6.09 -5.09 -18.01
C LYS A 188 7.62 -5.07 -18.07
N THR A 189 8.27 -4.30 -17.18
CA THR A 189 9.74 -4.25 -17.10
C THR A 189 10.28 -5.56 -16.54
N MET A 190 9.62 -6.11 -15.51
CA MET A 190 9.99 -7.40 -14.92
C MET A 190 9.88 -8.55 -15.94
N GLU A 191 8.80 -8.59 -16.71
CA GLU A 191 8.61 -9.54 -17.79
C GLU A 191 9.72 -9.42 -18.87
N LEU A 192 10.09 -8.19 -19.22
CA LEU A 192 11.16 -7.95 -20.18
C LEU A 192 12.51 -8.42 -19.64
N LEU A 193 12.83 -8.13 -18.38
CA LEU A 193 14.08 -8.61 -17.74
C LEU A 193 14.11 -10.14 -17.67
N SER A 194 13.01 -10.78 -17.31
CA SER A 194 12.89 -12.25 -17.32
C SER A 194 13.28 -12.84 -18.68
N LYS A 195 12.72 -12.29 -19.76
CA LYS A 195 13.03 -12.74 -21.15
C LYS A 195 14.48 -12.45 -21.54
N MET A 196 14.99 -11.25 -21.22
CA MET A 196 16.38 -10.85 -21.53
C MET A 196 17.41 -11.77 -20.85
N LEU A 197 17.08 -12.28 -19.66
CA LEU A 197 17.96 -13.13 -18.87
C LEU A 197 17.69 -14.63 -19.08
N GLY A 198 16.84 -14.98 -20.08
CA GLY A 198 16.66 -16.35 -20.53
C GLY A 198 15.70 -17.20 -19.69
N PHE A 199 14.87 -16.59 -18.84
CA PHE A 199 13.88 -17.31 -18.05
C PHE A 199 12.63 -17.65 -18.87
N ALA A 200 12.10 -18.86 -18.67
CA ALA A 200 10.88 -19.31 -19.33
C ALA A 200 9.63 -18.56 -18.88
N ASN A 201 9.61 -18.11 -17.63
CA ASN A 201 8.51 -17.34 -17.05
C ASN A 201 9.01 -16.33 -16.01
N VAL A 202 8.13 -15.39 -15.66
CA VAL A 202 8.46 -14.29 -14.75
C VAL A 202 8.57 -14.76 -13.29
N GLU A 203 7.87 -15.81 -12.92
CA GLU A 203 7.87 -16.28 -11.51
C GLU A 203 9.20 -16.96 -11.17
N ASP A 204 9.76 -17.78 -12.07
CA ASP A 204 11.11 -18.35 -11.88
C ASP A 204 12.17 -17.26 -11.80
N PHE A 205 12.06 -16.23 -12.63
CA PHE A 205 12.96 -15.09 -12.58
C PHE A 205 12.85 -14.34 -11.24
N LYS A 206 11.62 -14.07 -10.76
CA LYS A 206 11.42 -13.42 -9.46
C LYS A 206 11.99 -14.25 -8.32
N HIS A 207 11.78 -15.57 -8.36
CA HIS A 207 12.31 -16.48 -7.35
C HIS A 207 13.82 -16.32 -7.21
N GLU A 208 14.56 -16.38 -8.33
CA GLU A 208 16.01 -16.21 -8.29
C GLU A 208 16.45 -14.77 -7.97
N LEU A 209 15.72 -13.75 -8.48
CA LEU A 209 16.04 -12.35 -8.26
C LEU A 209 15.88 -11.95 -6.78
N PHE A 210 14.81 -12.43 -6.12
CA PHE A 210 14.46 -12.06 -4.74
C PHE A 210 14.99 -13.04 -3.69
N LYS A 211 15.84 -13.97 -4.10
CA LYS A 211 16.48 -14.93 -3.21
C LYS A 211 17.36 -14.21 -2.19
N GLN A 212 17.04 -14.36 -0.91
CA GLN A 212 17.77 -13.73 0.20
C GLN A 212 18.79 -14.68 0.85
N GLU A 213 18.82 -15.95 0.46
CA GLU A 213 19.77 -16.91 1.01
C GLU A 213 21.19 -16.60 0.54
N ILE A 214 22.11 -16.59 1.47
CA ILE A 214 23.55 -16.55 1.21
C ILE A 214 23.91 -17.93 0.63
N VAL A 215 24.31 -17.98 -0.62
CA VAL A 215 25.02 -19.15 -1.14
C VAL A 215 26.37 -19.14 -0.43
N ALA A 216 26.51 -20.04 0.56
CA ALA A 216 27.73 -20.21 1.31
C ALA A 216 28.83 -20.83 0.42
#